data_84e8a8eb6f2ddfc3fbd10aefce55d649
#
_entry.id   84e8a8eb6f2ddfc3fbd10aefce55d649
#
_cell.length_a   1.000
_cell.length_b   1.000
_cell.length_c   1.000
_cell.angle_alpha   90.00
_cell.angle_beta   90.00
_cell.angle_gamma   90.00
#
_symmetry.space_group_name_H-M   'P 1'
#
loop_
_entity.id
_entity.type
_entity.pdbx_description
1 polymer ?
#
loop_
_entity_poly.entity_id
_entity_poly.type
_entity_poly.pdbx_seq_one_letter_code
_entity_poly.pdbx_strand_id
1 'polypeptide(L)'
;MSEVKKINIALLGLGTVGTGVYKVLKSQQEEMPCKIGAELVIKKILVRNLEKAAAKVDDPSVLTNDWNKIIQDGEIEIVIEVMGGMEPAKTYMMQALAAGKNVVTANKDLVAVDGKELLDMAALHQKDFLFEAAVAGGIPIIRPLKQCLAGNHLSEVIGIVNGTTNFILTKMTEDGMEFADALAMATELGYAEADPTADVEGLDAGRKVAIMASIAFNSRVTFQDVYTEGITKITATDIRYAKEMGCHIKLLGVARNTEGGIEARVHPMLIPSTHPLAAVNDSFNAVFVHGDAVDDAMFYGRGAGELPTASAIVGDVCDIARNIRFGCTGRISCTCYKNLPIMKIEDVRSRYFLRMQVEDHPGVLASVASVFGNNGVSIEKIIQKTKRGDLAEIVVITDSIEGRHFDDSLKIFASMSMINEISAVIRVYGHS
;
A
#
# COMPACT_ATOMS: atom_id res chain seq x y z
N MET A 1 -25.88 -6.21 37.51
CA MET A 1 -24.95 -6.04 36.36
C MET A 1 -25.01 -7.33 35.57
N SER A 2 -25.43 -7.30 34.29
CA SER A 2 -25.38 -8.51 33.45
C SER A 2 -23.92 -8.97 33.37
N GLU A 3 -23.72 -10.28 33.44
CA GLU A 3 -22.42 -10.92 33.33
C GLU A 3 -21.75 -10.46 32.02
N VAL A 4 -20.52 -9.95 32.09
CA VAL A 4 -19.79 -9.48 30.91
C VAL A 4 -19.43 -10.71 30.06
N LYS A 5 -19.86 -10.74 28.80
CA LYS A 5 -19.56 -11.86 27.88
C LYS A 5 -18.05 -11.95 27.68
N LYS A 6 -17.49 -13.15 27.88
CA LYS A 6 -16.11 -13.47 27.46
C LYS A 6 -16.09 -13.92 26.02
N ILE A 7 -15.15 -13.38 25.24
CA ILE A 7 -14.88 -13.73 23.86
C ILE A 7 -13.45 -14.30 23.78
N ASN A 8 -13.34 -15.57 23.46
CA ASN A 8 -12.07 -16.27 23.40
C ASN A 8 -11.43 -16.13 22.02
N ILE A 9 -10.13 -15.81 22.04
CA ILE A 9 -9.31 -15.52 20.87
C ILE A 9 -8.20 -16.57 20.76
N ALA A 10 -7.93 -17.01 19.54
CA ALA A 10 -6.67 -17.67 19.18
C ALA A 10 -5.79 -16.72 18.37
N LEU A 11 -4.50 -16.66 18.71
CA LEU A 11 -3.50 -15.88 18.00
C LEU A 11 -2.55 -16.82 17.26
N LEU A 12 -2.48 -16.73 15.93
CA LEU A 12 -1.60 -17.54 15.09
C LEU A 12 -0.33 -16.73 14.75
N GLY A 13 0.75 -17.04 15.45
CA GLY A 13 2.04 -16.34 15.35
C GLY A 13 2.30 -15.37 16.51
N LEU A 14 3.54 -15.40 17.03
CA LEU A 14 4.03 -14.53 18.11
C LEU A 14 5.35 -13.88 17.68
N GLY A 15 5.40 -13.42 16.42
CA GLY A 15 6.44 -12.57 15.87
C GLY A 15 6.28 -11.12 16.35
N THR A 16 6.85 -10.16 15.64
CA THR A 16 6.73 -8.73 15.97
C THR A 16 5.27 -8.30 16.14
N VAL A 17 4.45 -8.53 15.13
CA VAL A 17 3.04 -8.11 15.14
C VAL A 17 2.23 -8.86 16.19
N GLY A 18 2.38 -10.20 16.28
CA GLY A 18 1.66 -10.99 17.27
C GLY A 18 2.02 -10.64 18.73
N THR A 19 3.28 -10.30 18.99
CA THR A 19 3.71 -9.79 20.28
C THR A 19 3.04 -8.44 20.59
N GLY A 20 2.95 -7.55 19.60
CA GLY A 20 2.22 -6.30 19.72
C GLY A 20 0.73 -6.50 20.03
N VAL A 21 0.05 -7.43 19.34
CA VAL A 21 -1.36 -7.78 19.60
C VAL A 21 -1.54 -8.26 21.04
N TYR A 22 -0.66 -9.17 21.52
CA TYR A 22 -0.68 -9.65 22.88
C TYR A 22 -0.55 -8.50 23.88
N LYS A 23 0.43 -7.60 23.67
CA LYS A 23 0.66 -6.43 24.54
C LYS A 23 -0.54 -5.49 24.57
N VAL A 24 -1.11 -5.15 23.41
CA VAL A 24 -2.25 -4.22 23.31
C VAL A 24 -3.49 -4.81 24.00
N LEU A 25 -3.85 -6.07 23.72
CA LEU A 25 -4.99 -6.71 24.38
C LEU A 25 -4.82 -6.77 25.89
N LYS A 26 -3.61 -7.06 26.37
CA LYS A 26 -3.31 -7.10 27.80
C LYS A 26 -3.38 -5.73 28.44
N SER A 27 -2.78 -4.71 27.85
CA SER A 27 -2.78 -3.34 28.40
C SER A 27 -4.16 -2.71 28.47
N GLN A 28 -5.10 -3.16 27.65
CA GLN A 28 -6.47 -2.64 27.59
C GLN A 28 -7.51 -3.55 28.27
N GLN A 29 -7.07 -4.63 28.92
CA GLN A 29 -7.95 -5.67 29.45
C GLN A 29 -9.04 -5.14 30.39
N GLU A 30 -8.70 -4.17 31.24
CA GLU A 30 -9.64 -3.58 32.21
C GLU A 30 -10.65 -2.62 31.54
N GLU A 31 -10.24 -1.93 30.46
CA GLU A 31 -11.09 -0.96 29.77
C GLU A 31 -11.97 -1.56 28.67
N MET A 32 -11.56 -2.68 28.08
CA MET A 32 -12.28 -3.33 26.97
C MET A 32 -13.75 -3.63 27.29
N PRO A 33 -14.10 -4.16 28.47
CA PRO A 33 -15.51 -4.39 28.80
C PRO A 33 -16.37 -3.13 28.72
N CYS A 34 -15.82 -1.98 29.08
CA CYS A 34 -16.51 -0.69 28.98
C CYS A 34 -16.62 -0.21 27.52
N LYS A 35 -15.59 -0.42 26.71
CA LYS A 35 -15.51 0.05 25.32
C LYS A 35 -16.37 -0.78 24.35
N ILE A 36 -16.42 -2.10 24.55
CA ILE A 36 -17.08 -3.03 23.61
C ILE A 36 -18.15 -3.89 24.26
N GLY A 37 -18.29 -3.85 25.59
CA GLY A 37 -19.26 -4.65 26.34
C GLY A 37 -18.91 -6.15 26.43
N ALA A 38 -17.66 -6.52 26.19
CA ALA A 38 -17.16 -7.88 26.26
C ALA A 38 -15.71 -7.90 26.79
N GLU A 39 -15.33 -8.97 27.47
CA GLU A 39 -13.96 -9.27 27.84
C GLU A 39 -13.28 -10.05 26.71
N LEU A 40 -12.11 -9.63 26.25
CA LEU A 40 -11.32 -10.30 25.24
C LEU A 40 -10.24 -11.16 25.90
N VAL A 41 -10.25 -12.48 25.68
CA VAL A 41 -9.34 -13.41 26.32
C VAL A 41 -8.54 -14.19 25.28
N ILE A 42 -7.22 -14.06 25.30
CA ILE A 42 -6.34 -14.91 24.47
C ILE A 42 -6.29 -16.29 25.12
N LYS A 43 -7.02 -17.25 24.54
CA LYS A 43 -7.12 -18.61 25.06
C LYS A 43 -6.00 -19.51 24.55
N LYS A 44 -5.57 -19.31 23.31
CA LYS A 44 -4.47 -20.08 22.69
C LYS A 44 -3.63 -19.21 21.76
N ILE A 45 -2.32 -19.52 21.73
CA ILE A 45 -1.35 -18.91 20.82
C ILE A 45 -0.61 -20.01 20.08
N LEU A 46 -0.76 -20.06 18.75
CA LEU A 46 -0.05 -21.02 17.91
C LEU A 46 1.35 -20.51 17.58
N VAL A 47 2.36 -21.29 17.92
CA VAL A 47 3.77 -20.98 17.63
C VAL A 47 4.56 -22.22 17.21
N ARG A 48 5.62 -22.04 16.43
CA ARG A 48 6.50 -23.15 16.03
C ARG A 48 7.41 -23.60 17.16
N ASN A 49 7.94 -22.66 17.94
CA ASN A 49 8.88 -22.92 19.03
C ASN A 49 8.30 -22.41 20.35
N LEU A 50 7.88 -23.34 21.21
CA LEU A 50 7.25 -23.06 22.49
C LEU A 50 8.21 -22.43 23.49
N GLU A 51 9.48 -22.87 23.52
CA GLU A 51 10.49 -22.36 24.46
C GLU A 51 10.81 -20.88 24.20
N LYS A 52 11.04 -20.54 22.90
CA LYS A 52 11.30 -19.15 22.51
C LYS A 52 10.07 -18.26 22.76
N ALA A 53 8.88 -18.79 22.62
CA ALA A 53 7.64 -18.04 22.81
C ALA A 53 7.30 -17.83 24.30
N ALA A 54 7.67 -18.76 25.17
CA ALA A 54 7.38 -18.68 26.60
C ALA A 54 7.91 -17.40 27.27
N ALA A 55 9.05 -16.88 26.81
CA ALA A 55 9.61 -15.64 27.31
C ALA A 55 8.81 -14.36 26.93
N LYS A 56 7.81 -14.49 26.04
CA LYS A 56 7.04 -13.35 25.51
C LYS A 56 5.65 -13.23 26.11
N VAL A 57 5.22 -14.22 26.89
CA VAL A 57 3.88 -14.28 27.50
C VAL A 57 3.99 -14.51 28.99
N ASP A 58 3.00 -14.04 29.77
CA ASP A 58 3.00 -14.23 31.21
C ASP A 58 2.56 -15.64 31.63
N ASP A 59 1.66 -16.24 30.84
CA ASP A 59 1.18 -17.60 31.07
C ASP A 59 1.54 -18.49 29.86
N PRO A 60 2.61 -19.30 29.96
CA PRO A 60 3.00 -20.23 28.90
C PRO A 60 1.96 -21.32 28.59
N SER A 61 0.96 -21.55 29.43
CA SER A 61 -0.08 -22.58 29.21
C SER A 61 -0.99 -22.27 28.01
N VAL A 62 -1.03 -21.01 27.58
CA VAL A 62 -1.77 -20.60 26.38
C VAL A 62 -1.06 -21.00 25.09
N LEU A 63 0.25 -21.34 25.14
CA LEU A 63 1.04 -21.68 23.96
C LEU A 63 0.74 -23.09 23.45
N THR A 64 0.69 -23.22 22.15
CA THR A 64 0.58 -24.52 21.47
C THR A 64 1.31 -24.51 20.13
N ASN A 65 1.79 -25.67 19.69
CA ASN A 65 2.27 -25.91 18.33
C ASN A 65 1.31 -26.81 17.53
N ASP A 66 0.15 -27.13 18.08
CA ASP A 66 -0.86 -28.01 17.50
C ASP A 66 -2.10 -27.19 17.11
N TRP A 67 -2.34 -27.05 15.80
CA TRP A 67 -3.50 -26.38 15.24
C TRP A 67 -4.83 -27.04 15.67
N ASN A 68 -4.86 -28.36 15.83
CA ASN A 68 -6.08 -29.08 16.22
C ASN A 68 -6.63 -28.62 17.59
N LYS A 69 -5.76 -28.18 18.51
CA LYS A 69 -6.17 -27.62 19.81
C LYS A 69 -6.88 -26.27 19.68
N ILE A 70 -6.79 -25.62 18.54
CA ILE A 70 -7.47 -24.35 18.25
C ILE A 70 -8.74 -24.60 17.46
N ILE A 71 -8.63 -25.37 16.37
CA ILE A 71 -9.77 -25.52 15.46
C ILE A 71 -10.91 -26.35 16.08
N GLN A 72 -10.59 -27.31 16.91
CA GLN A 72 -11.56 -28.17 17.60
C GLN A 72 -12.13 -27.52 18.88
N ASP A 73 -11.54 -26.46 19.38
CA ASP A 73 -12.04 -25.72 20.55
C ASP A 73 -13.26 -24.87 20.18
N GLY A 74 -14.45 -25.34 20.53
CA GLY A 74 -15.71 -24.65 20.24
C GLY A 74 -15.90 -23.31 20.99
N GLU A 75 -15.10 -23.04 22.02
CA GLU A 75 -15.19 -21.78 22.76
C GLU A 75 -14.38 -20.64 22.11
N ILE A 76 -13.45 -20.95 21.19
CA ILE A 76 -12.71 -19.93 20.44
C ILE A 76 -13.61 -19.34 19.34
N GLU A 77 -13.90 -18.05 19.45
CA GLU A 77 -14.81 -17.33 18.56
C GLU A 77 -14.07 -16.49 17.50
N ILE A 78 -12.80 -16.08 17.78
CA ILE A 78 -11.98 -15.25 16.88
C ILE A 78 -10.62 -15.89 16.69
N VAL A 79 -10.15 -15.92 15.45
CA VAL A 79 -8.78 -16.33 15.08
C VAL A 79 -8.07 -15.14 14.47
N ILE A 80 -6.92 -14.76 15.03
CA ILE A 80 -6.04 -13.70 14.52
C ILE A 80 -4.87 -14.36 13.81
N GLU A 81 -4.71 -14.15 12.50
CA GLU A 81 -3.59 -14.66 11.71
C GLU A 81 -2.55 -13.57 11.50
N VAL A 82 -1.34 -13.79 12.01
CA VAL A 82 -0.16 -12.92 11.86
C VAL A 82 1.13 -13.72 11.71
N MET A 83 1.02 -14.89 11.05
CA MET A 83 2.16 -15.77 10.76
C MET A 83 2.92 -15.32 9.51
N GLY A 84 2.20 -14.71 8.56
CA GLY A 84 2.71 -14.37 7.24
C GLY A 84 2.88 -15.60 6.32
N GLY A 85 3.24 -15.32 5.06
CA GLY A 85 3.32 -16.35 4.01
C GLY A 85 1.95 -16.77 3.48
N MET A 86 1.95 -17.62 2.46
CA MET A 86 0.71 -18.12 1.84
C MET A 86 0.17 -19.34 2.60
N GLU A 87 0.99 -20.35 2.78
CA GLU A 87 0.65 -21.57 3.53
C GLU A 87 1.53 -21.72 4.78
N PRO A 88 1.01 -22.24 5.88
CA PRO A 88 -0.35 -22.78 6.10
C PRO A 88 -1.42 -21.72 6.46
N ALA A 89 -1.12 -20.43 6.35
CA ALA A 89 -2.00 -19.34 6.77
C ALA A 89 -3.36 -19.40 6.06
N LYS A 90 -3.38 -19.57 4.73
CA LYS A 90 -4.62 -19.75 3.95
C LYS A 90 -5.46 -20.91 4.45
N THR A 91 -4.84 -22.09 4.54
CA THR A 91 -5.51 -23.31 5.02
C THR A 91 -6.13 -23.11 6.40
N TYR A 92 -5.41 -22.49 7.34
CA TYR A 92 -5.93 -22.29 8.70
C TYR A 92 -7.07 -21.27 8.74
N MET A 93 -6.99 -20.18 7.99
CA MET A 93 -8.09 -19.22 7.90
C MET A 93 -9.35 -19.82 7.27
N MET A 94 -9.21 -20.58 6.17
CA MET A 94 -10.33 -21.28 5.53
C MET A 94 -11.00 -22.29 6.50
N GLN A 95 -10.21 -23.07 7.21
CA GLN A 95 -10.72 -24.01 8.22
C GLN A 95 -11.40 -23.27 9.39
N ALA A 96 -10.83 -22.17 9.86
CA ALA A 96 -11.41 -21.36 10.93
C ALA A 96 -12.80 -20.84 10.54
N LEU A 97 -12.91 -20.25 9.34
CA LEU A 97 -14.20 -19.75 8.81
C LEU A 97 -15.22 -20.88 8.66
N ALA A 98 -14.81 -22.03 8.09
CA ALA A 98 -15.66 -23.21 7.94
C ALA A 98 -16.13 -23.79 9.28
N ALA A 99 -15.29 -23.70 10.33
CA ALA A 99 -15.63 -24.08 11.69
C ALA A 99 -16.48 -23.04 12.45
N GLY A 100 -16.93 -21.98 11.76
CA GLY A 100 -17.78 -20.95 12.35
C GLY A 100 -17.03 -19.94 13.23
N LYS A 101 -15.72 -19.80 13.07
CA LYS A 101 -14.92 -18.80 13.78
C LYS A 101 -14.75 -17.54 12.90
N ASN A 102 -14.70 -16.36 13.51
CA ASN A 102 -14.37 -15.13 12.83
C ASN A 102 -12.85 -15.01 12.66
N VAL A 103 -12.41 -14.31 11.62
CA VAL A 103 -10.99 -14.22 11.29
C VAL A 103 -10.54 -12.77 11.12
N VAL A 104 -9.38 -12.42 11.70
CA VAL A 104 -8.65 -11.17 11.48
C VAL A 104 -7.28 -11.51 10.94
N THR A 105 -6.82 -10.79 9.90
CA THR A 105 -5.48 -10.99 9.35
C THR A 105 -4.78 -9.67 9.01
N ALA A 106 -3.45 -9.68 9.05
CA ALA A 106 -2.60 -8.62 8.51
C ALA A 106 -1.90 -9.06 7.20
N ASN A 107 -2.24 -10.23 6.66
CA ASN A 107 -1.54 -10.87 5.55
C ASN A 107 -1.98 -10.28 4.20
N LYS A 108 -1.33 -9.19 3.80
CA LYS A 108 -1.63 -8.51 2.54
C LYS A 108 -1.45 -9.39 1.31
N ASP A 109 -0.46 -10.30 1.34
CA ASP A 109 -0.16 -11.17 0.20
C ASP A 109 -1.35 -12.11 -0.06
N LEU A 110 -1.89 -12.74 0.98
CA LEU A 110 -3.07 -13.57 0.90
C LEU A 110 -4.32 -12.80 0.49
N VAL A 111 -4.55 -11.63 1.08
CA VAL A 111 -5.74 -10.81 0.76
C VAL A 111 -5.69 -10.33 -0.70
N ALA A 112 -4.52 -9.96 -1.22
CA ALA A 112 -4.36 -9.50 -2.61
C ALA A 112 -4.57 -10.62 -3.64
N VAL A 113 -4.22 -11.88 -3.30
CA VAL A 113 -4.32 -13.03 -4.21
C VAL A 113 -5.63 -13.80 -3.98
N ASP A 114 -5.87 -14.26 -2.78
CA ASP A 114 -6.95 -15.19 -2.41
C ASP A 114 -8.07 -14.53 -1.59
N GLY A 115 -8.06 -13.21 -1.45
CA GLY A 115 -9.03 -12.48 -0.62
C GLY A 115 -10.48 -12.74 -0.99
N LYS A 116 -10.79 -12.99 -2.28
CA LYS A 116 -12.14 -13.35 -2.71
C LYS A 116 -12.60 -14.68 -2.09
N GLU A 117 -11.79 -15.72 -2.16
CA GLU A 117 -12.11 -17.03 -1.63
C GLU A 117 -12.35 -17.01 -0.11
N LEU A 118 -11.53 -16.24 0.61
CA LEU A 118 -11.69 -16.03 2.06
C LEU A 118 -12.96 -15.26 2.40
N LEU A 119 -13.28 -14.20 1.64
CA LEU A 119 -14.50 -13.42 1.82
C LEU A 119 -15.76 -14.23 1.46
N ASP A 120 -15.71 -15.05 0.41
CA ASP A 120 -16.82 -15.94 0.02
C ASP A 120 -17.05 -17.01 1.11
N MET A 121 -15.99 -17.58 1.66
CA MET A 121 -16.08 -18.54 2.79
C MET A 121 -16.67 -17.88 4.04
N ALA A 122 -16.23 -16.68 4.36
CA ALA A 122 -16.77 -15.91 5.49
C ALA A 122 -18.27 -15.62 5.30
N ALA A 123 -18.68 -15.21 4.12
CA ALA A 123 -20.08 -14.96 3.77
C ALA A 123 -20.94 -16.23 3.87
N LEU A 124 -20.44 -17.36 3.34
CA LEU A 124 -21.12 -18.66 3.39
C LEU A 124 -21.43 -19.08 4.84
N HIS A 125 -20.51 -18.81 5.77
CA HIS A 125 -20.65 -19.19 7.18
C HIS A 125 -21.19 -18.03 8.06
N GLN A 126 -21.55 -16.89 7.48
CA GLN A 126 -22.02 -15.70 8.20
C GLN A 126 -21.03 -15.24 9.28
N LYS A 127 -19.73 -15.22 8.94
CA LYS A 127 -18.63 -14.82 9.81
C LYS A 127 -17.96 -13.55 9.28
N ASP A 128 -17.33 -12.82 10.17
CA ASP A 128 -16.50 -11.67 9.81
C ASP A 128 -15.12 -12.14 9.38
N PHE A 129 -14.64 -11.60 8.26
CA PHE A 129 -13.26 -11.67 7.81
C PHE A 129 -12.75 -10.24 7.64
N LEU A 130 -11.92 -9.77 8.58
CA LEU A 130 -11.40 -8.41 8.63
C LEU A 130 -9.90 -8.37 8.45
N PHE A 131 -9.40 -7.31 7.79
CA PHE A 131 -8.00 -7.23 7.39
C PHE A 131 -7.48 -5.78 7.33
N GLU A 132 -7.90 -4.93 8.28
CA GLU A 132 -7.48 -3.51 8.33
C GLU A 132 -5.95 -3.37 8.28
N ALA A 133 -5.23 -4.19 9.03
CA ALA A 133 -3.78 -4.16 9.09
C ALA A 133 -3.06 -4.64 7.83
N ALA A 134 -3.75 -5.18 6.83
CA ALA A 134 -3.16 -5.59 5.56
C ALA A 134 -2.73 -4.40 4.69
N VAL A 135 -3.29 -3.20 4.91
CA VAL A 135 -2.95 -1.98 4.17
C VAL A 135 -2.63 -0.85 5.15
N ALA A 136 -1.54 -0.14 4.91
CA ALA A 136 -1.12 1.05 5.66
C ALA A 136 -0.97 0.83 7.19
N GLY A 137 -0.77 -0.40 7.65
CA GLY A 137 -0.42 -0.78 9.01
C GLY A 137 -1.35 -0.21 10.07
N GLY A 138 -0.89 0.82 10.79
CA GLY A 138 -1.67 1.46 11.85
C GLY A 138 -2.71 2.49 11.39
N ILE A 139 -2.75 2.80 10.08
CA ILE A 139 -3.69 3.77 9.51
C ILE A 139 -5.01 3.06 9.20
N PRO A 140 -6.14 3.47 9.76
CA PRO A 140 -7.43 2.92 9.39
C PRO A 140 -7.81 3.41 7.99
N ILE A 141 -7.89 2.50 7.01
CA ILE A 141 -8.26 2.83 5.62
C ILE A 141 -9.29 1.86 5.04
N ILE A 142 -9.19 0.56 5.33
CA ILE A 142 -10.13 -0.43 4.79
C ILE A 142 -11.55 -0.17 5.31
N ARG A 143 -11.69 0.04 6.61
CA ARG A 143 -12.98 0.33 7.23
C ARG A 143 -13.54 1.68 6.79
N PRO A 144 -12.79 2.79 6.74
CA PRO A 144 -13.23 4.03 6.14
C PRO A 144 -13.76 3.86 4.72
N LEU A 145 -13.03 3.20 3.83
CA LEU A 145 -13.46 2.96 2.45
C LEU A 145 -14.76 2.15 2.36
N LYS A 146 -14.90 1.10 3.21
CA LYS A 146 -16.07 0.22 3.19
C LYS A 146 -17.30 0.80 3.90
N GLN A 147 -17.11 1.64 4.91
CA GLN A 147 -18.19 2.05 5.81
C GLN A 147 -18.36 3.56 5.87
N CYS A 148 -17.31 4.32 6.25
CA CYS A 148 -17.44 5.76 6.48
C CYS A 148 -17.69 6.53 5.18
N LEU A 149 -17.07 6.08 4.08
CA LEU A 149 -17.16 6.71 2.76
C LEU A 149 -18.14 6.00 1.83
N ALA A 150 -18.92 5.04 2.32
CA ALA A 150 -19.86 4.26 1.51
C ALA A 150 -20.95 5.10 0.80
N GLY A 151 -21.21 6.32 1.26
CA GLY A 151 -22.13 7.26 0.63
C GLY A 151 -21.54 8.08 -0.53
N ASN A 152 -20.28 7.81 -0.92
CA ASN A 152 -19.57 8.56 -1.96
C ASN A 152 -19.31 7.69 -3.20
N HIS A 153 -19.25 8.35 -4.36
CA HIS A 153 -18.57 7.79 -5.53
C HIS A 153 -17.10 8.21 -5.49
N LEU A 154 -16.26 7.26 -5.09
CA LEU A 154 -14.82 7.49 -5.03
C LEU A 154 -14.24 7.47 -6.44
N SER A 155 -13.52 8.52 -6.81
CA SER A 155 -12.84 8.64 -8.12
C SER A 155 -11.36 8.37 -8.04
N GLU A 156 -10.72 8.68 -6.90
CA GLU A 156 -9.28 8.50 -6.71
C GLU A 156 -8.95 8.01 -5.30
N VAL A 157 -8.01 7.06 -5.22
CA VAL A 157 -7.28 6.70 -4.00
C VAL A 157 -5.80 6.71 -4.34
N ILE A 158 -5.05 7.62 -3.74
CA ILE A 158 -3.61 7.75 -3.97
C ILE A 158 -2.88 7.73 -2.63
N GLY A 159 -1.72 7.07 -2.56
CA GLY A 159 -1.04 6.99 -1.27
C GLY A 159 0.44 6.69 -1.33
N ILE A 160 1.11 7.14 -0.28
CA ILE A 160 2.43 6.69 0.13
C ILE A 160 2.18 5.52 1.08
N VAL A 161 2.32 4.29 0.58
CA VAL A 161 1.93 3.07 1.32
C VAL A 161 3.10 2.13 1.60
N ASN A 162 4.33 2.60 1.34
CA ASN A 162 5.56 1.92 1.71
C ASN A 162 6.49 2.87 2.46
N GLY A 163 6.76 2.59 3.73
CA GLY A 163 7.56 3.46 4.61
C GLY A 163 9.04 3.45 4.27
N THR A 164 9.59 2.32 3.79
CA THR A 164 11.01 2.17 3.43
C THR A 164 11.36 3.09 2.26
N THR A 165 10.59 3.04 1.18
CA THR A 165 10.83 3.88 0.00
C THR A 165 10.59 5.36 0.29
N ASN A 166 9.60 5.68 1.13
CA ASN A 166 9.38 7.07 1.52
C ASN A 166 10.55 7.61 2.36
N PHE A 167 11.10 6.80 3.28
CA PHE A 167 12.29 7.17 4.04
C PHE A 167 13.48 7.41 3.11
N ILE A 168 13.78 6.51 2.17
CA ILE A 168 14.87 6.64 1.20
C ILE A 168 14.71 7.95 0.41
N LEU A 169 13.55 8.18 -0.21
CA LEU A 169 13.29 9.39 -0.99
C LEU A 169 13.33 10.66 -0.13
N THR A 170 12.96 10.59 1.15
CA THR A 170 13.10 11.71 2.10
C THR A 170 14.57 12.05 2.31
N LYS A 171 15.44 11.05 2.58
CA LYS A 171 16.88 11.25 2.77
C LYS A 171 17.56 11.77 1.52
N MET A 172 17.20 11.25 0.36
CA MET A 172 17.68 11.80 -0.92
C MET A 172 17.27 13.27 -1.12
N THR A 173 16.06 13.64 -0.67
CA THR A 173 15.51 14.99 -0.83
C THR A 173 16.08 15.99 0.17
N GLU A 174 16.18 15.62 1.45
CA GLU A 174 16.57 16.52 2.53
C GLU A 174 18.10 16.60 2.69
N ASP A 175 18.75 15.43 2.65
CA ASP A 175 20.18 15.31 2.93
C ASP A 175 21.04 15.25 1.64
N GLY A 176 20.39 15.20 0.46
CA GLY A 176 21.06 15.12 -0.84
C GLY A 176 21.80 13.81 -1.10
N MET A 177 21.41 12.74 -0.38
CA MET A 177 22.05 11.42 -0.49
C MET A 177 21.78 10.77 -1.84
N GLU A 178 22.71 9.94 -2.31
CA GLU A 178 22.44 9.03 -3.42
C GLU A 178 21.59 7.84 -2.93
N PHE A 179 20.88 7.20 -3.85
CA PHE A 179 19.97 6.09 -3.53
C PHE A 179 20.65 4.97 -2.72
N ALA A 180 21.86 4.58 -3.10
CA ALA A 180 22.59 3.50 -2.42
C ALA A 180 22.89 3.83 -0.94
N ASP A 181 23.30 5.07 -0.66
CA ASP A 181 23.61 5.51 0.71
C ASP A 181 22.34 5.61 1.56
N ALA A 182 21.25 6.14 0.99
CA ALA A 182 19.96 6.22 1.67
C ALA A 182 19.36 4.83 1.97
N LEU A 183 19.53 3.86 1.05
CA LEU A 183 19.14 2.47 1.27
C LEU A 183 19.98 1.81 2.37
N ALA A 184 21.30 2.02 2.37
CA ALA A 184 22.17 1.50 3.43
C ALA A 184 21.74 2.04 4.80
N MET A 185 21.46 3.32 4.91
CA MET A 185 20.94 3.94 6.14
C MET A 185 19.58 3.35 6.54
N ALA A 186 18.67 3.12 5.60
CA ALA A 186 17.37 2.49 5.88
C ALA A 186 17.55 1.08 6.46
N THR A 187 18.54 0.33 5.94
CA THR A 187 18.85 -1.03 6.43
C THR A 187 19.45 -0.99 7.84
N GLU A 188 20.39 -0.08 8.11
CA GLU A 188 20.99 0.10 9.44
C GLU A 188 19.96 0.46 10.50
N LEU A 189 19.00 1.31 10.15
CA LEU A 189 17.91 1.72 11.04
C LEU A 189 16.77 0.69 11.15
N GLY A 190 16.84 -0.41 10.38
CA GLY A 190 15.83 -1.47 10.40
C GLY A 190 14.53 -1.15 9.65
N TYR A 191 14.52 -0.15 8.79
CA TYR A 191 13.41 0.14 7.88
C TYR A 191 13.41 -0.77 6.65
N ALA A 192 14.60 -1.17 6.17
CA ALA A 192 14.76 -2.13 5.08
C ALA A 192 15.28 -3.47 5.61
N GLU A 193 14.78 -4.56 5.06
CA GLU A 193 15.31 -5.91 5.27
C GLU A 193 16.57 -6.15 4.43
N ALA A 194 17.24 -7.31 4.65
CA ALA A 194 18.44 -7.69 3.88
C ALA A 194 18.15 -7.82 2.37
N ASP A 195 16.95 -8.24 2.00
CA ASP A 195 16.42 -8.18 0.63
C ASP A 195 15.31 -7.15 0.55
N PRO A 196 15.60 -5.91 0.13
CA PRO A 196 14.62 -4.82 0.05
C PRO A 196 13.82 -4.82 -1.25
N THR A 197 13.99 -5.79 -2.14
CA THR A 197 13.42 -5.82 -3.50
C THR A 197 11.92 -5.55 -3.50
N ALA A 198 11.17 -6.18 -2.61
CA ALA A 198 9.72 -5.98 -2.54
C ALA A 198 9.32 -4.52 -2.25
N ASP A 199 10.16 -3.79 -1.51
CA ASP A 199 9.95 -2.38 -1.19
C ASP A 199 10.40 -1.49 -2.37
N VAL A 200 11.69 -1.59 -2.73
CA VAL A 200 12.31 -0.64 -3.67
C VAL A 200 11.81 -0.78 -5.11
N GLU A 201 11.31 -1.97 -5.51
CA GLU A 201 10.67 -2.21 -6.80
C GLU A 201 9.14 -1.98 -6.77
N GLY A 202 8.58 -1.53 -5.65
CA GLY A 202 7.17 -1.13 -5.53
C GLY A 202 6.18 -2.29 -5.39
N LEU A 203 6.64 -3.53 -5.24
CA LEU A 203 5.78 -4.72 -5.21
C LEU A 203 4.89 -4.75 -3.94
N ASP A 204 5.43 -4.35 -2.79
CA ASP A 204 4.67 -4.19 -1.55
C ASP A 204 3.54 -3.17 -1.71
N ALA A 205 3.86 -2.01 -2.28
CA ALA A 205 2.86 -0.97 -2.56
C ALA A 205 1.81 -1.45 -3.57
N GLY A 206 2.22 -2.22 -4.60
CA GLY A 206 1.31 -2.78 -5.61
C GLY A 206 0.23 -3.69 -5.02
N ARG A 207 0.59 -4.56 -4.07
CA ARG A 207 -0.38 -5.42 -3.37
C ARG A 207 -1.42 -4.60 -2.59
N LYS A 208 -0.96 -3.54 -1.91
CA LYS A 208 -1.84 -2.63 -1.16
C LYS A 208 -2.76 -1.83 -2.08
N VAL A 209 -2.26 -1.38 -3.23
CA VAL A 209 -3.08 -0.70 -4.26
C VAL A 209 -4.17 -1.62 -4.80
N ALA A 210 -3.86 -2.88 -5.09
CA ALA A 210 -4.86 -3.86 -5.55
C ALA A 210 -6.02 -4.01 -4.55
N ILE A 211 -5.71 -4.08 -3.25
CA ILE A 211 -6.70 -4.19 -2.18
C ILE A 211 -7.55 -2.90 -2.12
N MET A 212 -6.90 -1.72 -2.08
CA MET A 212 -7.60 -0.44 -1.99
C MET A 212 -8.48 -0.19 -3.21
N ALA A 213 -7.98 -0.41 -4.42
CA ALA A 213 -8.74 -0.27 -5.67
C ALA A 213 -9.97 -1.18 -5.71
N SER A 214 -9.80 -2.45 -5.29
CA SER A 214 -10.92 -3.39 -5.23
C SER A 214 -12.04 -2.90 -4.33
N ILE A 215 -11.71 -2.34 -3.18
CA ILE A 215 -12.68 -1.85 -2.20
C ILE A 215 -13.29 -0.53 -2.65
N ALA A 216 -12.47 0.44 -3.05
CA ALA A 216 -12.92 1.79 -3.39
C ALA A 216 -13.84 1.80 -4.62
N PHE A 217 -13.55 0.95 -5.62
CA PHE A 217 -14.30 0.96 -6.89
C PHE A 217 -15.27 -0.22 -7.03
N ASN A 218 -15.39 -1.04 -5.98
CA ASN A 218 -16.31 -2.18 -5.93
C ASN A 218 -16.11 -3.18 -7.07
N SER A 219 -14.89 -3.33 -7.56
CA SER A 219 -14.51 -4.22 -8.66
C SER A 219 -13.22 -4.95 -8.31
N ARG A 220 -13.12 -6.22 -8.69
CA ARG A 220 -11.93 -7.00 -8.36
C ARG A 220 -10.71 -6.50 -9.14
N VAL A 221 -9.68 -6.08 -8.42
CA VAL A 221 -8.34 -5.76 -8.91
C VAL A 221 -7.36 -6.70 -8.21
N THR A 222 -6.55 -7.43 -8.96
CA THR A 222 -5.51 -8.31 -8.44
C THR A 222 -4.15 -7.64 -8.51
N PHE A 223 -3.16 -8.17 -7.81
CA PHE A 223 -1.79 -7.62 -7.90
C PHE A 223 -1.23 -7.67 -9.35
N GLN A 224 -1.62 -8.67 -10.14
CA GLN A 224 -1.20 -8.81 -11.54
C GLN A 224 -1.75 -7.69 -12.44
N ASP A 225 -2.83 -7.05 -12.04
CA ASP A 225 -3.46 -5.94 -12.75
C ASP A 225 -2.78 -4.60 -12.44
N VAL A 226 -1.90 -4.55 -11.42
CA VAL A 226 -1.23 -3.32 -10.99
C VAL A 226 0.10 -3.17 -11.71
N TYR A 227 0.26 -2.10 -12.48
CA TYR A 227 1.58 -1.72 -13.00
C TYR A 227 2.48 -1.28 -11.84
N THR A 228 3.70 -1.82 -11.77
CA THR A 228 4.67 -1.45 -10.72
C THR A 228 6.00 -1.02 -11.32
N GLU A 229 6.53 0.10 -10.82
CA GLU A 229 7.85 0.63 -11.11
C GLU A 229 8.46 1.15 -9.80
N GLY A 230 9.69 0.73 -9.50
CA GLY A 230 10.38 1.06 -8.26
C GLY A 230 11.13 2.38 -8.31
N ILE A 231 11.89 2.65 -7.24
CA ILE A 231 12.66 3.89 -7.06
C ILE A 231 14.16 3.73 -7.37
N THR A 232 14.61 2.56 -7.76
CA THR A 232 16.04 2.21 -7.94
C THR A 232 16.73 3.05 -9.01
N LYS A 233 15.97 3.64 -9.94
CA LYS A 233 16.47 4.50 -11.01
C LYS A 233 16.47 5.98 -10.67
N ILE A 234 15.90 6.38 -9.54
CA ILE A 234 15.84 7.79 -9.13
C ILE A 234 17.20 8.23 -8.62
N THR A 235 17.68 9.36 -9.13
CA THR A 235 18.98 9.94 -8.78
C THR A 235 18.83 11.23 -7.96
N ALA A 236 19.87 11.64 -7.22
CA ALA A 236 19.92 12.93 -6.54
C ALA A 236 19.75 14.11 -7.53
N THR A 237 20.16 13.93 -8.79
CA THR A 237 19.94 14.91 -9.85
C THR A 237 18.47 15.08 -10.17
N ASP A 238 17.70 14.00 -10.27
CA ASP A 238 16.24 14.06 -10.53
C ASP A 238 15.50 14.77 -9.40
N ILE A 239 15.89 14.49 -8.15
CA ILE A 239 15.34 15.14 -6.96
C ILE A 239 15.64 16.65 -6.97
N ARG A 240 16.85 17.05 -7.34
CA ARG A 240 17.20 18.46 -7.46
C ARG A 240 16.33 19.17 -8.51
N TYR A 241 16.11 18.57 -9.68
CA TYR A 241 15.22 19.14 -10.70
C TYR A 241 13.76 19.21 -10.22
N ALA A 242 13.28 18.18 -9.56
CA ALA A 242 11.94 18.19 -8.97
C ALA A 242 11.78 19.37 -7.99
N LYS A 243 12.76 19.56 -7.09
CA LYS A 243 12.76 20.65 -6.12
C LYS A 243 12.78 22.04 -6.80
N GLU A 244 13.59 22.22 -7.85
CA GLU A 244 13.63 23.48 -8.63
C GLU A 244 12.29 23.76 -9.33
N MET A 245 11.49 22.74 -9.61
CA MET A 245 10.15 22.87 -10.19
C MET A 245 9.05 22.98 -9.14
N GLY A 246 9.39 23.08 -7.84
CA GLY A 246 8.42 23.13 -6.75
C GLY A 246 7.70 21.81 -6.51
N CYS A 247 8.35 20.69 -6.83
CA CYS A 247 7.82 19.33 -6.68
C CYS A 247 8.70 18.49 -5.76
N HIS A 248 8.11 17.41 -5.26
CA HIS A 248 8.81 16.31 -4.59
C HIS A 248 8.64 15.01 -5.40
N ILE A 249 9.63 14.13 -5.34
CA ILE A 249 9.49 12.77 -5.89
C ILE A 249 9.03 11.85 -4.75
N LYS A 250 7.90 11.18 -4.95
CA LYS A 250 7.36 10.17 -4.03
C LYS A 250 7.04 8.89 -4.81
N LEU A 251 7.19 7.72 -4.18
CA LEU A 251 6.62 6.48 -4.71
C LEU A 251 5.14 6.46 -4.36
N LEU A 252 4.28 6.63 -5.36
CA LEU A 252 2.84 6.71 -5.16
C LEU A 252 2.14 5.47 -5.69
N GLY A 253 1.29 4.89 -4.84
CA GLY A 253 0.27 3.96 -5.28
C GLY A 253 -0.95 4.78 -5.73
N VAL A 254 -1.39 4.57 -6.96
CA VAL A 254 -2.49 5.30 -7.57
C VAL A 254 -3.57 4.32 -8.03
N ALA A 255 -4.78 4.53 -7.57
CA ALA A 255 -5.97 3.89 -8.08
C ALA A 255 -6.99 4.96 -8.49
N ARG A 256 -7.47 4.93 -9.73
CA ARG A 256 -8.49 5.85 -10.25
C ARG A 256 -9.60 5.08 -10.95
N ASN A 257 -10.82 5.57 -10.81
CA ASN A 257 -11.96 5.11 -11.57
C ASN A 257 -12.30 6.16 -12.63
N THR A 258 -12.07 5.81 -13.89
CA THR A 258 -12.24 6.68 -15.05
C THR A 258 -13.32 6.13 -15.98
N GLU A 259 -13.71 6.90 -17.00
CA GLU A 259 -14.62 6.40 -18.05
C GLU A 259 -14.04 5.18 -18.80
N GLY A 260 -12.72 5.08 -18.92
CA GLY A 260 -12.03 3.96 -19.57
C GLY A 260 -11.89 2.71 -18.70
N GLY A 261 -12.16 2.82 -17.40
CA GLY A 261 -12.02 1.74 -16.43
C GLY A 261 -11.14 2.11 -15.23
N ILE A 262 -10.64 1.11 -14.55
CA ILE A 262 -9.80 1.28 -13.36
C ILE A 262 -8.34 1.41 -13.76
N GLU A 263 -7.69 2.49 -13.37
CA GLU A 263 -6.24 2.61 -13.32
C GLU A 263 -5.74 2.08 -11.98
N ALA A 264 -4.77 1.18 -11.99
CA ALA A 264 -4.10 0.69 -10.79
C ALA A 264 -2.59 0.60 -11.05
N ARG A 265 -1.81 1.43 -10.34
CA ARG A 265 -0.37 1.57 -10.63
C ARG A 265 0.43 2.04 -9.44
N VAL A 266 1.71 1.68 -9.41
CA VAL A 266 2.71 2.16 -8.45
C VAL A 266 3.93 2.60 -9.23
N HIS A 267 4.36 3.83 -9.05
CA HIS A 267 5.59 4.35 -9.65
C HIS A 267 6.04 5.65 -8.96
N PRO A 268 7.30 6.04 -9.13
CA PRO A 268 7.74 7.38 -8.76
C PRO A 268 6.93 8.46 -9.49
N MET A 269 6.56 9.51 -8.76
CA MET A 269 5.87 10.68 -9.33
C MET A 269 6.45 11.96 -8.79
N LEU A 270 6.55 12.97 -9.67
CA LEU A 270 6.68 14.36 -9.24
C LEU A 270 5.32 14.85 -8.74
N ILE A 271 5.25 15.24 -7.46
CA ILE A 271 4.05 15.77 -6.84
C ILE A 271 4.29 17.24 -6.43
N PRO A 272 3.39 18.17 -6.73
CA PRO A 272 3.54 19.57 -6.33
C PRO A 272 3.72 19.71 -4.81
N SER A 273 4.60 20.61 -4.38
CA SER A 273 4.85 20.86 -2.95
C SER A 273 3.60 21.33 -2.18
N THR A 274 2.59 21.82 -2.90
CA THR A 274 1.29 22.22 -2.33
C THR A 274 0.35 21.05 -2.06
N HIS A 275 0.63 19.87 -2.63
CA HIS A 275 -0.22 18.69 -2.40
C HIS A 275 0.04 18.09 -1.00
N PRO A 276 -0.99 17.70 -0.23
CA PRO A 276 -0.82 17.18 1.14
C PRO A 276 0.17 16.01 1.26
N LEU A 277 0.21 15.11 0.27
CA LEU A 277 1.15 13.97 0.27
C LEU A 277 2.62 14.40 0.13
N ALA A 278 2.92 15.58 -0.40
CA ALA A 278 4.31 16.06 -0.53
C ALA A 278 4.99 16.25 0.83
N ALA A 279 4.22 16.60 1.86
CA ALA A 279 4.69 16.82 3.23
C ALA A 279 4.87 15.53 4.05
N VAL A 280 4.51 14.38 3.50
CA VAL A 280 4.64 13.08 4.18
C VAL A 280 6.07 12.58 4.04
N ASN A 281 6.87 12.70 5.10
CA ASN A 281 8.30 12.38 5.09
C ASN A 281 8.64 11.17 5.99
N ASP A 282 9.90 10.78 6.02
CA ASP A 282 10.44 9.64 6.74
C ASP A 282 9.70 8.33 6.43
N SER A 283 9.52 7.48 7.44
CA SER A 283 8.81 6.20 7.31
C SER A 283 7.28 6.31 7.47
N PHE A 284 6.73 7.53 7.42
CA PHE A 284 5.28 7.73 7.50
C PHE A 284 4.60 7.38 6.19
N ASN A 285 3.37 6.92 6.32
CA ASN A 285 2.47 6.63 5.23
C ASN A 285 1.28 7.58 5.24
N ALA A 286 0.65 7.76 4.09
CA ALA A 286 -0.62 8.45 3.98
C ALA A 286 -1.41 7.92 2.79
N VAL A 287 -2.72 7.91 2.93
CA VAL A 287 -3.67 7.61 1.84
C VAL A 287 -4.60 8.80 1.69
N PHE A 288 -4.63 9.36 0.50
CA PHE A 288 -5.50 10.45 0.09
C PHE A 288 -6.63 9.88 -0.76
N VAL A 289 -7.84 10.27 -0.50
CA VAL A 289 -9.05 9.78 -1.15
C VAL A 289 -9.85 10.97 -1.65
N HIS A 290 -10.29 10.92 -2.91
CA HIS A 290 -11.21 11.90 -3.49
C HIS A 290 -12.56 11.25 -3.80
N GLY A 291 -13.63 11.89 -3.39
CA GLY A 291 -15.01 11.45 -3.63
C GLY A 291 -15.96 12.61 -3.86
N ASP A 292 -17.08 12.34 -4.55
CA ASP A 292 -18.02 13.34 -5.01
C ASP A 292 -18.74 14.14 -3.91
N ALA A 293 -18.85 13.58 -2.71
CA ALA A 293 -19.51 14.23 -1.59
C ALA A 293 -18.55 14.65 -0.46
N VAL A 294 -17.47 13.88 -0.24
CA VAL A 294 -16.48 14.17 0.81
C VAL A 294 -15.42 15.15 0.34
N ASP A 295 -15.30 15.35 -0.98
CA ASP A 295 -14.18 16.04 -1.60
C ASP A 295 -12.86 15.31 -1.25
N ASP A 296 -11.91 15.95 -0.60
CA ASP A 296 -10.62 15.38 -0.26
C ASP A 296 -10.55 14.94 1.20
N ALA A 297 -10.12 13.71 1.41
CA ALA A 297 -9.82 13.18 2.74
C ALA A 297 -8.42 12.54 2.76
N MET A 298 -7.65 12.76 3.83
CA MET A 298 -6.34 12.15 4.00
C MET A 298 -6.24 11.39 5.32
N PHE A 299 -5.71 10.18 5.26
CA PHE A 299 -5.42 9.32 6.40
C PHE A 299 -3.90 9.19 6.53
N TYR A 300 -3.33 9.60 7.66
CA TYR A 300 -1.89 9.70 7.87
C TYR A 300 -1.47 9.02 9.16
N GLY A 301 -0.30 8.35 9.15
CA GLY A 301 0.26 7.72 10.35
C GLY A 301 1.42 6.76 10.06
N ARG A 302 1.67 5.84 10.98
CA ARG A 302 2.69 4.80 10.84
C ARG A 302 2.16 3.66 9.97
N GLY A 303 2.82 3.43 8.83
CA GLY A 303 2.45 2.38 7.87
C GLY A 303 2.86 0.97 8.27
N ALA A 304 3.73 0.82 9.28
CA ALA A 304 4.22 -0.45 9.81
C ALA A 304 4.68 -0.27 11.26
N GLY A 305 5.00 -1.38 11.91
CA GLY A 305 5.54 -1.41 13.27
C GLY A 305 4.72 -2.31 14.21
N GLU A 306 5.34 -2.77 15.29
CA GLU A 306 4.74 -3.70 16.26
C GLU A 306 3.38 -3.19 16.78
N LEU A 307 3.38 -2.04 17.42
CA LEU A 307 2.17 -1.48 18.05
C LEU A 307 1.20 -0.85 17.04
N PRO A 308 1.64 -0.09 16.03
CA PRO A 308 0.72 0.44 15.02
C PRO A 308 -0.09 -0.65 14.31
N THR A 309 0.56 -1.72 13.83
CA THR A 309 -0.11 -2.84 13.17
C THR A 309 -1.03 -3.59 14.14
N ALA A 310 -0.58 -3.81 15.38
CA ALA A 310 -1.40 -4.41 16.43
C ALA A 310 -2.64 -3.57 16.74
N SER A 311 -2.55 -2.25 16.72
CA SER A 311 -3.70 -1.36 16.93
C SER A 311 -4.80 -1.58 15.91
N ALA A 312 -4.46 -1.71 14.63
CA ALA A 312 -5.43 -1.98 13.57
C ALA A 312 -6.09 -3.37 13.75
N ILE A 313 -5.28 -4.40 14.05
CA ILE A 313 -5.78 -5.76 14.32
C ILE A 313 -6.74 -5.77 15.51
N VAL A 314 -6.37 -5.14 16.63
CA VAL A 314 -7.23 -5.08 17.81
C VAL A 314 -8.49 -4.27 17.52
N GLY A 315 -8.41 -3.24 16.68
CA GLY A 315 -9.59 -2.53 16.17
C GLY A 315 -10.58 -3.45 15.46
N ASP A 316 -10.08 -4.35 14.60
CA ASP A 316 -10.90 -5.36 13.93
C ASP A 316 -11.48 -6.37 14.91
N VAL A 317 -10.68 -6.84 15.87
CA VAL A 317 -11.15 -7.73 16.96
C VAL A 317 -12.28 -7.07 17.75
N CYS A 318 -12.16 -5.79 18.09
CA CYS A 318 -13.20 -5.05 18.81
C CYS A 318 -14.50 -4.93 17.98
N ASP A 319 -14.39 -4.79 16.66
CA ASP A 319 -15.58 -4.73 15.77
C ASP A 319 -16.26 -6.08 15.71
N ILE A 320 -15.51 -7.16 15.50
CA ILE A 320 -16.02 -8.53 15.57
C ILE A 320 -16.67 -8.83 16.93
N ALA A 321 -16.04 -8.43 18.03
CA ALA A 321 -16.59 -8.66 19.36
C ALA A 321 -17.95 -7.98 19.55
N ARG A 322 -18.13 -6.76 19.03
CA ARG A 322 -19.45 -6.11 19.01
C ARG A 322 -20.44 -6.88 18.15
N ASN A 323 -20.03 -7.33 16.96
CA ASN A 323 -20.88 -8.13 16.07
C ASN A 323 -21.33 -9.44 16.72
N ILE A 324 -20.44 -10.16 17.39
CA ILE A 324 -20.75 -11.38 18.17
C ILE A 324 -21.77 -11.07 19.28
N ARG A 325 -21.55 -9.98 20.02
CA ARG A 325 -22.44 -9.58 21.13
C ARG A 325 -23.86 -9.28 20.65
N PHE A 326 -24.00 -8.65 19.49
CA PHE A 326 -25.30 -8.27 18.93
C PHE A 326 -25.85 -9.29 17.92
N GLY A 327 -25.18 -10.42 17.70
CA GLY A 327 -25.63 -11.48 16.78
C GLY A 327 -25.66 -11.03 15.30
N CYS A 328 -24.75 -10.15 14.88
CA CYS A 328 -24.70 -9.55 13.54
C CYS A 328 -23.33 -9.76 12.83
N THR A 329 -22.66 -10.87 13.09
CA THR A 329 -21.45 -11.25 12.31
C THR A 329 -21.78 -11.47 10.85
N GLY A 330 -20.82 -11.23 9.95
CA GLY A 330 -21.00 -11.36 8.50
C GLY A 330 -21.78 -10.19 7.86
N ARG A 331 -22.04 -9.10 8.60
CA ARG A 331 -22.80 -7.93 8.08
C ARG A 331 -22.05 -7.15 7.00
N ILE A 332 -20.72 -7.26 6.94
CA ILE A 332 -19.89 -6.58 5.93
C ILE A 332 -19.19 -7.64 5.09
N SER A 333 -19.81 -7.98 3.97
CA SER A 333 -19.28 -8.95 3.01
C SER A 333 -18.30 -8.30 2.01
N CYS A 334 -17.93 -9.03 0.97
CA CYS A 334 -17.21 -8.51 -0.19
C CYS A 334 -18.02 -7.40 -0.87
N THR A 335 -17.38 -6.29 -1.16
CA THR A 335 -18.00 -5.15 -1.86
C THR A 335 -17.71 -5.13 -3.36
N CYS A 336 -17.04 -6.14 -3.92
CA CYS A 336 -16.71 -6.23 -5.35
C CYS A 336 -17.90 -6.79 -6.16
N TYR A 337 -18.95 -5.98 -6.33
CA TYR A 337 -20.16 -6.35 -7.09
C TYR A 337 -20.15 -5.85 -8.55
N LYS A 338 -19.17 -5.02 -8.92
CA LYS A 338 -18.95 -4.54 -10.28
C LYS A 338 -17.89 -5.39 -11.00
N ASN A 339 -17.87 -5.30 -12.31
CA ASN A 339 -16.85 -5.89 -13.17
C ASN A 339 -16.34 -4.82 -14.15
N LEU A 340 -15.62 -3.84 -13.62
CA LEU A 340 -15.06 -2.75 -14.41
C LEU A 340 -13.80 -3.23 -15.12
N PRO A 341 -13.53 -2.78 -16.37
CA PRO A 341 -12.28 -3.08 -17.06
C PRO A 341 -11.10 -2.43 -16.33
N ILE A 342 -9.93 -3.06 -16.42
CA ILE A 342 -8.69 -2.52 -15.88
C ILE A 342 -7.85 -1.99 -17.04
N MET A 343 -7.42 -0.74 -16.95
CA MET A 343 -6.66 -0.08 -17.99
C MET A 343 -5.21 -0.57 -17.99
N LYS A 344 -4.66 -0.82 -19.17
CA LYS A 344 -3.23 -1.04 -19.32
C LYS A 344 -2.48 0.28 -19.16
N ILE A 345 -1.24 0.21 -18.69
CA ILE A 345 -0.43 1.41 -18.44
C ILE A 345 -0.21 2.26 -19.69
N GLU A 346 -0.16 1.64 -20.87
CA GLU A 346 -0.01 2.28 -22.16
C GLU A 346 -1.22 3.13 -22.57
N ASP A 347 -2.40 2.84 -22.02
CA ASP A 347 -3.66 3.54 -22.30
C ASP A 347 -3.93 4.65 -21.25
N VAL A 348 -3.18 4.64 -20.17
CA VAL A 348 -3.32 5.63 -19.08
C VAL A 348 -2.73 6.96 -19.53
N ARG A 349 -3.51 8.03 -19.31
CA ARG A 349 -3.03 9.39 -19.56
C ARG A 349 -2.21 9.90 -18.38
N SER A 350 -1.03 10.46 -18.68
CA SER A 350 -0.13 11.04 -17.67
C SER A 350 0.65 12.20 -18.28
N ARG A 351 1.09 13.12 -17.44
CA ARG A 351 2.14 14.08 -17.74
C ARG A 351 3.47 13.41 -17.43
N TYR A 352 4.52 13.76 -18.19
CA TYR A 352 5.84 13.14 -18.03
C TYR A 352 6.91 14.21 -17.85
N PHE A 353 7.80 13.94 -16.91
CA PHE A 353 9.11 14.56 -16.79
C PHE A 353 10.10 13.65 -17.53
N LEU A 354 10.81 14.23 -18.49
CA LEU A 354 11.85 13.55 -19.26
C LEU A 354 13.16 14.35 -19.13
N ARG A 355 14.24 13.68 -18.72
CA ARG A 355 15.58 14.25 -18.68
C ARG A 355 16.49 13.47 -19.62
N MET A 356 17.17 14.21 -20.53
CA MET A 356 18.03 13.62 -21.57
C MET A 356 19.35 14.38 -21.64
N GLN A 357 20.42 13.65 -21.95
CA GLN A 357 21.69 14.21 -22.40
C GLN A 357 21.72 14.19 -23.92
N VAL A 358 21.98 15.35 -24.53
CA VAL A 358 21.98 15.56 -25.98
C VAL A 358 23.23 16.25 -26.45
N GLU A 359 23.60 16.11 -27.71
CA GLU A 359 24.66 16.92 -28.32
C GLU A 359 24.29 18.42 -28.28
N ASP A 360 25.27 19.31 -28.01
CA ASP A 360 25.04 20.77 -27.91
C ASP A 360 25.37 21.45 -29.24
N HIS A 361 24.47 21.28 -30.24
CA HIS A 361 24.57 21.98 -31.52
C HIS A 361 23.22 22.47 -32.03
N PRO A 362 23.21 23.46 -32.96
CA PRO A 362 21.97 23.95 -33.55
C PRO A 362 21.12 22.84 -34.18
N GLY A 363 19.80 22.89 -33.92
CA GLY A 363 18.82 21.96 -34.49
C GLY A 363 18.42 20.80 -33.57
N VAL A 364 19.19 20.46 -32.54
CA VAL A 364 18.85 19.34 -31.60
C VAL A 364 17.51 19.57 -30.94
N LEU A 365 17.28 20.74 -30.37
CA LEU A 365 16.00 21.07 -29.71
C LEU A 365 14.82 21.04 -30.69
N ALA A 366 15.02 21.50 -31.94
CA ALA A 366 13.99 21.44 -32.99
C ALA A 366 13.65 19.99 -33.34
N SER A 367 14.65 19.09 -33.40
CA SER A 367 14.46 17.68 -33.65
C SER A 367 13.68 16.99 -32.51
N VAL A 368 14.03 17.31 -31.25
CA VAL A 368 13.28 16.81 -30.06
C VAL A 368 11.83 17.26 -30.11
N ALA A 369 11.58 18.55 -30.36
CA ALA A 369 10.22 19.09 -30.47
C ALA A 369 9.43 18.47 -31.62
N SER A 370 10.09 18.20 -32.77
CA SER A 370 9.45 17.55 -33.92
C SER A 370 9.04 16.11 -33.63
N VAL A 371 9.85 15.33 -32.90
CA VAL A 371 9.49 13.96 -32.49
C VAL A 371 8.24 13.99 -31.61
N PHE A 372 8.20 14.85 -30.60
CA PHE A 372 7.02 14.98 -29.75
C PHE A 372 5.79 15.41 -30.55
N GLY A 373 5.89 16.46 -31.38
CA GLY A 373 4.78 16.93 -32.19
C GLY A 373 4.23 15.87 -33.16
N ASN A 374 5.11 15.11 -33.79
CA ASN A 374 4.71 14.02 -34.71
C ASN A 374 4.01 12.86 -34.00
N ASN A 375 4.24 12.65 -32.70
CA ASN A 375 3.58 11.67 -31.87
C ASN A 375 2.40 12.24 -31.05
N GLY A 376 1.99 13.47 -31.34
CA GLY A 376 0.86 14.13 -30.65
C GLY A 376 1.15 14.53 -29.21
N VAL A 377 2.42 14.58 -28.81
CA VAL A 377 2.84 14.99 -27.46
C VAL A 377 3.05 16.51 -27.41
N SER A 378 2.26 17.19 -26.60
CA SER A 378 2.44 18.62 -26.29
C SER A 378 3.51 18.82 -25.21
N ILE A 379 4.35 19.85 -25.38
CA ILE A 379 5.36 20.25 -24.42
C ILE A 379 4.81 21.38 -23.59
N GLU A 380 4.67 21.17 -22.26
CA GLU A 380 4.30 22.23 -21.32
C GLU A 380 5.51 23.10 -20.97
N LYS A 381 6.65 22.46 -20.70
CA LYS A 381 7.87 23.13 -20.29
C LYS A 381 9.11 22.43 -20.84
N ILE A 382 10.07 23.23 -21.28
CA ILE A 382 11.39 22.75 -21.67
C ILE A 382 12.46 23.62 -21.03
N ILE A 383 13.48 22.99 -20.49
CA ILE A 383 14.61 23.66 -19.85
C ILE A 383 15.88 23.04 -20.41
N GLN A 384 16.75 23.84 -20.97
CA GLN A 384 18.12 23.46 -21.28
C GLN A 384 19.03 24.00 -20.20
N LYS A 385 19.72 23.13 -19.50
CA LYS A 385 20.71 23.48 -18.48
C LYS A 385 22.04 22.84 -18.83
N THR A 386 23.04 23.24 -18.13
CA THR A 386 24.38 22.65 -17.97
C THR A 386 25.01 22.07 -19.25
N LYS A 387 26.00 22.79 -19.76
CA LYS A 387 26.96 22.25 -20.73
C LYS A 387 28.03 21.45 -20.00
N ARG A 388 28.23 20.20 -20.41
CA ARG A 388 29.37 19.37 -20.01
C ARG A 388 30.14 18.98 -21.27
N GLY A 389 31.14 19.79 -21.64
CA GLY A 389 31.84 19.62 -22.93
C GLY A 389 30.88 19.89 -24.08
N ASP A 390 30.74 18.92 -24.99
CA ASP A 390 29.88 18.99 -26.17
C ASP A 390 28.44 18.47 -25.93
N LEU A 391 28.08 18.21 -24.66
CA LEU A 391 26.75 17.74 -24.29
C LEU A 391 25.96 18.82 -23.52
N ALA A 392 24.67 18.86 -23.79
CA ALA A 392 23.69 19.65 -23.04
C ALA A 392 22.68 18.72 -22.37
N GLU A 393 22.17 19.15 -21.22
CA GLU A 393 21.08 18.47 -20.54
C GLU A 393 19.76 19.18 -20.84
N ILE A 394 18.80 18.45 -21.38
CA ILE A 394 17.44 18.93 -21.65
C ILE A 394 16.48 18.24 -20.70
N VAL A 395 15.63 19.04 -20.09
CA VAL A 395 14.50 18.58 -19.26
C VAL A 395 13.20 19.03 -19.91
N VAL A 396 12.30 18.11 -20.14
CA VAL A 396 10.97 18.36 -20.73
C VAL A 396 9.89 17.93 -19.76
N ILE A 397 8.85 18.74 -19.62
CA ILE A 397 7.56 18.34 -19.03
C ILE A 397 6.53 18.39 -20.14
N THR A 398 5.78 17.30 -20.29
CA THR A 398 4.70 17.19 -21.28
C THR A 398 3.36 17.57 -20.67
N ASP A 399 2.40 17.93 -21.52
CA ASP A 399 0.99 17.87 -21.18
C ASP A 399 0.53 16.42 -20.98
N SER A 400 -0.72 16.26 -20.55
CA SER A 400 -1.34 14.92 -20.34
C SER A 400 -1.52 14.20 -21.67
N ILE A 401 -0.90 13.03 -21.79
CA ILE A 401 -0.90 12.21 -23.00
C ILE A 401 -1.04 10.71 -22.65
N GLU A 402 -1.60 9.90 -23.53
CA GLU A 402 -1.60 8.45 -23.39
C GLU A 402 -0.18 7.89 -23.41
N GLY A 403 0.09 6.91 -22.54
CA GLY A 403 1.41 6.31 -22.37
C GLY A 403 2.01 5.82 -23.67
N ARG A 404 1.20 5.21 -24.56
CA ARG A 404 1.66 4.69 -25.86
C ARG A 404 2.32 5.76 -26.75
N HIS A 405 1.77 6.96 -26.82
CA HIS A 405 2.31 8.05 -27.63
C HIS A 405 3.63 8.58 -27.08
N PHE A 406 3.72 8.63 -25.75
CA PHE A 406 4.95 8.99 -25.09
C PHE A 406 6.04 7.93 -25.28
N ASP A 407 5.70 6.64 -25.13
CA ASP A 407 6.62 5.52 -25.32
C ASP A 407 7.13 5.43 -26.78
N ASP A 408 6.29 5.74 -27.76
CA ASP A 408 6.71 5.81 -29.17
C ASP A 408 7.72 6.95 -29.39
N SER A 409 7.54 8.09 -28.73
CA SER A 409 8.54 9.17 -28.74
C SER A 409 9.87 8.73 -28.12
N LEU A 410 9.84 7.99 -26.99
CA LEU A 410 11.05 7.46 -26.33
C LEU A 410 11.81 6.49 -27.25
N LYS A 411 11.12 5.59 -27.97
CA LYS A 411 11.75 4.67 -28.92
C LYS A 411 12.48 5.43 -30.04
N ILE A 412 11.88 6.50 -30.55
CA ILE A 412 12.51 7.35 -31.56
C ILE A 412 13.74 8.04 -30.96
N PHE A 413 13.63 8.68 -29.81
CA PHE A 413 14.77 9.31 -29.14
C PHE A 413 15.93 8.35 -28.93
N ALA A 414 15.68 7.13 -28.48
CA ALA A 414 16.71 6.12 -28.28
C ALA A 414 17.44 5.72 -29.58
N SER A 415 16.86 5.99 -30.76
CA SER A 415 17.46 5.72 -32.08
C SER A 415 18.21 6.91 -32.69
N MET A 416 18.07 8.13 -32.11
CA MET A 416 18.67 9.34 -32.64
C MET A 416 20.12 9.47 -32.17
N SER A 417 21.07 9.66 -33.09
CA SER A 417 22.50 9.79 -32.78
C SER A 417 22.83 11.01 -31.89
N MET A 418 22.02 12.07 -31.99
CA MET A 418 22.18 13.27 -31.18
C MET A 418 21.68 13.14 -29.72
N ILE A 419 20.97 12.06 -29.38
CA ILE A 419 20.55 11.77 -28.02
C ILE A 419 21.57 10.79 -27.43
N ASN A 420 22.38 11.28 -26.51
CA ASN A 420 23.40 10.45 -25.86
C ASN A 420 22.80 9.49 -24.82
N GLU A 421 21.81 9.99 -24.06
CA GLU A 421 21.20 9.22 -22.96
C GLU A 421 19.80 9.76 -22.63
N ILE A 422 18.84 8.86 -22.41
CA ILE A 422 17.59 9.18 -21.71
C ILE A 422 17.84 8.88 -20.23
N SER A 423 18.14 9.91 -19.46
CA SER A 423 18.62 9.77 -18.09
C SER A 423 17.51 9.55 -17.06
N ALA A 424 16.31 10.08 -17.30
CA ALA A 424 15.15 9.84 -16.43
C ALA A 424 13.82 10.04 -17.16
N VAL A 425 12.85 9.20 -16.81
CA VAL A 425 11.44 9.34 -17.17
C VAL A 425 10.64 9.18 -15.89
N ILE A 426 9.89 10.21 -15.49
CA ILE A 426 9.09 10.17 -14.26
C ILE A 426 7.73 10.78 -14.56
N ARG A 427 6.65 10.17 -14.08
CA ARG A 427 5.30 10.73 -14.23
C ARG A 427 5.10 11.92 -13.30
N VAL A 428 4.28 12.88 -13.74
CA VAL A 428 3.98 14.09 -12.98
C VAL A 428 2.53 14.06 -12.54
N TYR A 429 2.28 14.29 -11.24
CA TYR A 429 0.94 14.37 -10.68
C TYR A 429 0.22 15.64 -11.16
N GLY A 430 -1.04 15.51 -11.46
CA GLY A 430 -1.95 16.60 -11.85
C GLY A 430 -3.10 16.03 -12.68
N HIS A 431 -4.25 16.68 -12.54
CA HIS A 431 -5.37 16.43 -13.44
C HIS A 431 -5.13 17.21 -14.75
N SER A 432 -5.43 16.57 -15.86
CA SER A 432 -5.53 17.22 -17.18
C SER A 432 -6.79 18.06 -17.24
#